data_a81c80170e3f1446816ff062bbde893f
#
_entry.id   a81c80170e3f1446816ff062bbde893f
#
_cell.length_a   1.000
_cell.length_b   1.000
_cell.length_c   1.000
_cell.angle_alpha   90.00
_cell.angle_beta   90.00
_cell.angle_gamma   90.00
#
_symmetry.space_group_name_H-M   'P 1'
#
loop_
_entity.id
_entity.type
_entity.pdbx_description
1 polymer ?
#
loop_
_entity_poly.entity_id
_entity_poly.type
_entity_poly.pdbx_seq_one_letter_code
_entity_poly.pdbx_strand_id
1 'polypeptide(L)'
;MAFKKIKQRLRHRRLTKANIKIELDIPSVAYGARSGLWTIAPHLLPKKSVVYSAGVGNNICWDLEMIAHHCALVYAFDPTPRTVEWISEQDLPGSFNFFPLGLSDRDGEIDFIEPNRPYKFNYRSGAVVPRGVRSVACAVRRLATLCKTLDHQGIDVLKMDIEGAEMQALPDMMSSGIFPGQLLVEFHYNYQDIGFDQFLYLIQSLRDSGYRILDISERGYEFSFVHEQLL
;
A
#
# COMPACT_ATOMS: atom_id res chain seq x y z
N MET A 1 -20.76 -7.73 -15.79
CA MET A 1 -21.00 -7.59 -14.33
C MET A 1 -21.06 -8.93 -13.60
N ALA A 2 -21.85 -9.92 -14.02
CA ALA A 2 -22.00 -11.21 -13.30
C ALA A 2 -20.68 -11.97 -13.06
N PHE A 3 -19.82 -12.06 -14.06
CA PHE A 3 -18.55 -12.79 -13.97
C PHE A 3 -17.56 -12.18 -12.96
N LYS A 4 -17.53 -10.84 -12.85
CA LYS A 4 -16.71 -10.13 -11.85
C LYS A 4 -17.16 -10.46 -10.43
N LYS A 5 -18.49 -10.45 -10.19
CA LYS A 5 -19.07 -10.81 -8.88
C LYS A 5 -18.79 -12.27 -8.49
N ILE A 6 -18.82 -13.20 -9.46
CA ILE A 6 -18.48 -14.61 -9.20
C ILE A 6 -17.03 -14.75 -8.75
N LYS A 7 -16.08 -14.10 -9.45
CA LYS A 7 -14.65 -14.12 -9.07
C LYS A 7 -14.43 -13.53 -7.67
N GLN A 8 -15.10 -12.43 -7.33
CA GLN A 8 -15.04 -11.84 -5.99
C GLN A 8 -15.53 -12.81 -4.91
N ARG A 9 -16.72 -13.44 -5.12
CA ARG A 9 -17.26 -14.43 -4.18
C ARG A 9 -16.34 -15.64 -3.98
N LEU A 10 -15.72 -16.14 -5.05
CA LEU A 10 -14.77 -17.24 -4.95
C LEU A 10 -13.52 -16.85 -4.17
N ARG A 11 -13.04 -15.62 -4.34
CA ARG A 11 -11.90 -15.08 -3.58
C ARG A 11 -12.23 -14.98 -2.10
N HIS A 12 -13.34 -14.34 -1.74
CA HIS A 12 -13.78 -14.25 -0.34
C HIS A 12 -13.97 -15.64 0.31
N ARG A 13 -14.54 -16.62 -0.42
CA ARG A 13 -14.62 -18.00 0.06
C ARG A 13 -13.24 -18.60 0.34
N ARG A 14 -12.24 -18.30 -0.50
CA ARG A 14 -10.86 -18.77 -0.31
C ARG A 14 -10.25 -18.13 0.93
N LEU A 15 -10.42 -16.83 1.13
CA LEU A 15 -9.98 -16.11 2.32
C LEU A 15 -10.63 -16.69 3.59
N THR A 16 -11.96 -16.86 3.60
CA THR A 16 -12.70 -17.43 4.73
C THR A 16 -12.22 -18.84 5.08
N LYS A 17 -11.99 -19.71 4.07
CA LYS A 17 -11.44 -21.05 4.29
C LYS A 17 -10.06 -21.04 4.90
N ALA A 18 -9.26 -20.02 4.63
CA ALA A 18 -7.94 -19.80 5.22
C ALA A 18 -8.00 -19.04 6.56
N ASN A 19 -9.19 -18.89 7.16
CA ASN A 19 -9.41 -18.11 8.39
C ASN A 19 -8.97 -16.64 8.30
N ILE A 20 -9.08 -16.05 7.10
CA ILE A 20 -8.85 -14.63 6.88
C ILE A 20 -10.20 -13.92 6.84
N LYS A 21 -10.45 -13.10 7.83
CA LYS A 21 -11.71 -12.38 8.06
C LYS A 21 -11.42 -11.11 8.86
N ILE A 22 -12.37 -10.21 8.90
CA ILE A 22 -12.34 -9.04 9.79
C ILE A 22 -12.21 -9.53 11.24
N GLU A 23 -11.32 -8.93 12.00
CA GLU A 23 -10.96 -9.30 13.38
C GLU A 23 -11.34 -8.22 14.39
N LEU A 24 -11.56 -6.98 13.91
CA LEU A 24 -11.91 -5.84 14.75
C LEU A 24 -13.32 -5.35 14.41
N ASP A 25 -14.12 -5.12 15.44
CA ASP A 25 -15.42 -4.44 15.35
C ASP A 25 -15.32 -3.08 16.04
N ILE A 26 -14.67 -2.12 15.37
CA ILE A 26 -14.46 -0.77 15.85
C ILE A 26 -14.93 0.25 14.81
N PRO A 27 -15.26 1.50 15.21
CA PRO A 27 -15.67 2.53 14.27
C PRO A 27 -14.61 2.76 13.18
N SER A 28 -15.02 2.62 11.95
CA SER A 28 -14.15 2.78 10.78
C SER A 28 -14.83 3.56 9.66
N VAL A 29 -14.03 4.21 8.81
CA VAL A 29 -14.51 5.01 7.68
C VAL A 29 -13.65 4.71 6.46
N ALA A 30 -14.31 4.53 5.30
CA ALA A 30 -13.63 4.40 4.03
C ALA A 30 -13.52 5.77 3.35
N TYR A 31 -12.32 6.12 2.94
CA TYR A 31 -11.97 7.31 2.17
C TYR A 31 -11.45 6.96 0.79
N GLY A 32 -11.43 7.94 -0.11
CA GLY A 32 -10.97 7.79 -1.49
C GLY A 32 -12.10 7.55 -2.48
N ALA A 33 -11.74 7.25 -3.71
CA ALA A 33 -12.70 7.05 -4.80
C ALA A 33 -12.28 5.92 -5.73
N ARG A 34 -13.26 5.27 -6.35
CA ARG A 34 -13.08 4.18 -7.33
C ARG A 34 -12.32 2.98 -6.76
N SER A 35 -11.16 2.63 -7.36
CA SER A 35 -10.31 1.52 -6.91
C SER A 35 -9.37 1.90 -5.75
N GLY A 36 -9.34 3.17 -5.36
CA GLY A 36 -8.52 3.67 -4.26
C GLY A 36 -9.34 3.97 -3.01
N LEU A 37 -10.31 3.13 -2.66
CA LEU A 37 -11.04 3.18 -1.39
C LEU A 37 -10.26 2.42 -0.32
N TRP A 38 -9.97 3.11 0.80
CA TRP A 38 -9.24 2.54 1.91
C TRP A 38 -9.93 2.86 3.24
N THR A 39 -10.09 1.84 4.07
CA THR A 39 -10.76 1.95 5.36
C THR A 39 -9.74 2.20 6.47
N ILE A 40 -10.01 3.18 7.32
CA ILE A 40 -9.22 3.47 8.53
C ILE A 40 -10.11 3.54 9.77
N ALA A 41 -9.51 3.51 10.95
CA ALA A 41 -10.13 3.83 12.23
C ALA A 41 -9.74 5.26 12.65
N PRO A 42 -10.54 6.30 12.30
CA PRO A 42 -10.14 7.70 12.46
C PRO A 42 -9.93 8.12 13.92
N HIS A 43 -10.66 7.51 14.86
CA HIS A 43 -10.57 7.82 16.28
C HIS A 43 -9.23 7.41 16.92
N LEU A 44 -8.44 6.59 16.21
CA LEU A 44 -7.10 6.16 16.64
C LEU A 44 -5.99 7.07 16.07
N LEU A 45 -6.33 8.06 15.24
CA LEU A 45 -5.35 8.96 14.66
C LEU A 45 -5.04 10.13 15.61
N PRO A 46 -3.75 10.46 15.80
CA PRO A 46 -3.38 11.70 16.48
C PRO A 46 -3.67 12.91 15.57
N LYS A 47 -3.75 14.09 16.16
CA LYS A 47 -3.77 15.34 15.39
C LYS A 47 -2.45 15.48 14.61
N LYS A 48 -2.53 15.87 13.33
CA LYS A 48 -1.37 15.97 12.43
C LYS A 48 -0.65 14.63 12.24
N SER A 49 -1.42 13.59 11.95
CA SER A 49 -0.90 12.25 11.68
C SER A 49 0.15 12.26 10.57
N VAL A 50 1.21 11.49 10.75
CA VAL A 50 2.21 11.18 9.72
C VAL A 50 1.68 10.02 8.88
N VAL A 51 1.38 10.31 7.62
CA VAL A 51 0.84 9.33 6.67
C VAL A 51 1.85 9.08 5.56
N TYR A 52 2.23 7.83 5.38
CA TYR A 52 3.01 7.39 4.23
C TYR A 52 2.11 6.70 3.22
N SER A 53 2.19 7.11 1.95
CA SER A 53 1.40 6.57 0.84
C SER A 53 2.32 6.09 -0.27
N ALA A 54 2.57 4.78 -0.34
CA ALA A 54 3.40 4.16 -1.36
C ALA A 54 2.54 3.57 -2.48
N GLY A 55 2.90 3.90 -3.74
CA GLY A 55 2.12 3.55 -4.93
C GLY A 55 0.97 4.53 -5.16
N VAL A 56 1.32 5.69 -5.68
CA VAL A 56 0.37 6.81 -5.94
C VAL A 56 -0.41 6.59 -7.22
N GLY A 57 0.29 6.15 -8.28
CA GLY A 57 -0.30 6.02 -9.62
C GLY A 57 -0.86 7.35 -10.12
N ASN A 58 -2.16 7.36 -10.42
CA ASN A 58 -2.89 8.56 -10.85
C ASN A 58 -4.16 8.82 -10.00
N ASN A 59 -4.12 8.45 -8.73
CA ASN A 59 -5.26 8.63 -7.84
C ASN A 59 -4.79 8.97 -6.42
N ILE A 60 -4.95 10.23 -6.03
CA ILE A 60 -4.61 10.76 -4.70
C ILE A 60 -5.86 11.15 -3.90
N CYS A 61 -7.06 10.68 -4.30
CA CYS A 61 -8.29 11.06 -3.61
C CYS A 61 -8.25 10.70 -2.12
N TRP A 62 -7.75 9.51 -1.79
CA TRP A 62 -7.61 9.08 -0.40
C TRP A 62 -6.64 9.98 0.38
N ASP A 63 -5.51 10.30 -0.23
CA ASP A 63 -4.47 11.15 0.38
C ASP A 63 -5.01 12.54 0.68
N LEU A 64 -5.75 13.14 -0.26
CA LEU A 64 -6.36 14.46 -0.09
C LEU A 64 -7.47 14.44 0.98
N GLU A 65 -8.27 13.37 1.07
CA GLU A 65 -9.27 13.22 2.13
C GLU A 65 -8.63 13.05 3.51
N MET A 66 -7.48 12.34 3.62
CA MET A 66 -6.71 12.28 4.87
C MET A 66 -6.24 13.67 5.31
N ILE A 67 -5.79 14.50 4.39
CA ILE A 67 -5.42 15.88 4.69
C ILE A 67 -6.64 16.69 5.12
N ALA A 68 -7.73 16.64 4.35
CA ALA A 68 -8.91 17.45 4.56
C ALA A 68 -9.65 17.13 5.87
N HIS A 69 -9.77 15.83 6.20
CA HIS A 69 -10.57 15.39 7.35
C HIS A 69 -9.76 15.19 8.63
N HIS A 70 -8.46 14.89 8.52
CA HIS A 70 -7.62 14.53 9.67
C HIS A 70 -6.41 15.45 9.86
N CYS A 71 -6.26 16.51 9.02
CA CYS A 71 -5.08 17.39 9.04
C CYS A 71 -3.77 16.59 8.94
N ALA A 72 -3.79 15.49 8.21
CA ALA A 72 -2.64 14.61 8.03
C ALA A 72 -1.52 15.30 7.26
N LEU A 73 -0.28 14.94 7.58
CA LEU A 73 0.89 15.24 6.78
C LEU A 73 1.18 14.00 5.92
N VAL A 74 0.92 14.12 4.61
CA VAL A 74 1.08 13.01 3.66
C VAL A 74 2.45 13.07 3.01
N TYR A 75 3.16 11.95 3.06
CA TYR A 75 4.41 11.67 2.38
C TYR A 75 4.16 10.56 1.36
N ALA A 76 4.06 10.96 0.10
CA ALA A 76 3.65 10.09 -0.99
C ALA A 76 4.87 9.65 -1.82
N PHE A 77 4.94 8.36 -2.12
CA PHE A 77 6.10 7.74 -2.79
C PHE A 77 5.65 6.98 -4.03
N ASP A 78 6.20 7.35 -5.18
CA ASP A 78 6.04 6.60 -6.43
C ASP A 78 7.20 6.95 -7.36
N PRO A 79 8.01 5.96 -7.81
CA PRO A 79 9.20 6.23 -8.59
C PRO A 79 8.93 6.30 -10.09
N THR A 80 7.69 5.98 -10.53
CA THR A 80 7.40 5.73 -11.94
C THR A 80 7.26 7.03 -12.73
N PRO A 81 7.85 7.12 -13.94
CA PRO A 81 7.87 8.37 -14.70
C PRO A 81 6.48 8.96 -14.97
N ARG A 82 5.50 8.09 -15.26
CA ARG A 82 4.12 8.57 -15.53
C ARG A 82 3.45 9.17 -14.30
N THR A 83 3.70 8.61 -13.11
CA THR A 83 3.19 9.19 -11.87
C THR A 83 3.88 10.51 -11.56
N VAL A 84 5.21 10.58 -11.74
CA VAL A 84 5.97 11.82 -11.55
C VAL A 84 5.44 12.94 -12.45
N GLU A 85 5.23 12.65 -13.74
CA GLU A 85 4.65 13.58 -14.69
C GLU A 85 3.25 14.00 -14.26
N TRP A 86 2.37 13.04 -13.99
CA TRP A 86 0.99 13.30 -13.59
C TRP A 86 0.89 14.13 -12.30
N ILE A 87 1.70 13.84 -11.28
CA ILE A 87 1.73 14.59 -10.01
C ILE A 87 2.17 16.05 -10.24
N SER A 88 3.11 16.28 -11.16
CA SER A 88 3.59 17.65 -11.44
C SER A 88 2.51 18.57 -12.02
N GLU A 89 1.43 18.01 -12.53
CA GLU A 89 0.28 18.73 -13.09
C GLU A 89 -0.85 18.97 -12.07
N GLN A 90 -0.74 18.41 -10.84
CA GLN A 90 -1.79 18.54 -9.84
C GLN A 90 -1.59 19.78 -8.96
N ASP A 91 -2.70 20.40 -8.59
CA ASP A 91 -2.70 21.45 -7.54
C ASP A 91 -2.77 20.76 -6.17
N LEU A 92 -1.64 20.76 -5.46
CA LEU A 92 -1.45 20.00 -4.23
C LEU A 92 -1.38 20.90 -3.00
N PRO A 93 -2.05 20.55 -1.89
CA PRO A 93 -1.92 21.29 -0.65
C PRO A 93 -0.51 21.12 -0.06
N GLY A 94 -0.06 22.12 0.71
CA GLY A 94 1.27 22.09 1.34
C GLY A 94 1.52 20.94 2.33
N SER A 95 0.47 20.22 2.71
CA SER A 95 0.55 18.99 3.53
C SER A 95 0.75 17.72 2.71
N PHE A 96 0.81 17.80 1.38
CA PHE A 96 1.11 16.69 0.48
C PHE A 96 2.55 16.82 -0.02
N ASN A 97 3.40 15.88 0.37
CA ASN A 97 4.81 15.86 0.02
C ASN A 97 5.08 14.67 -0.89
N PHE A 98 5.45 14.89 -2.13
CA PHE A 98 5.73 13.82 -3.10
C PHE A 98 7.23 13.57 -3.25
N PHE A 99 7.59 12.28 -3.28
CA PHE A 99 8.95 11.81 -3.49
C PHE A 99 8.98 10.81 -4.65
N PRO A 100 9.79 11.03 -5.70
CA PRO A 100 9.93 10.10 -6.82
C PRO A 100 10.80 8.90 -6.42
N LEU A 101 10.38 8.18 -5.39
CA LEU A 101 11.06 7.03 -4.80
C LEU A 101 10.06 5.88 -4.63
N GLY A 102 10.49 4.66 -4.92
CA GLY A 102 9.72 3.45 -4.61
C GLY A 102 10.02 2.92 -3.22
N LEU A 103 9.04 2.23 -2.62
CA LEU A 103 9.23 1.46 -1.40
C LEU A 103 9.68 0.04 -1.74
N SER A 104 10.73 -0.46 -1.08
CA SER A 104 11.32 -1.78 -1.32
C SER A 104 11.97 -2.34 -0.05
N ASP A 105 12.49 -3.58 -0.15
CA ASP A 105 13.31 -4.24 0.87
C ASP A 105 14.80 -3.77 0.86
N ARG A 106 15.16 -2.87 -0.06
CA ARG A 106 16.53 -2.38 -0.26
C ARG A 106 16.59 -0.94 -0.72
N ASP A 107 17.75 -0.32 -0.51
CA ASP A 107 18.08 0.97 -1.10
C ASP A 107 18.81 0.74 -2.42
N GLY A 108 18.59 1.63 -3.39
CA GLY A 108 19.26 1.58 -4.69
C GLY A 108 18.32 1.88 -5.86
N GLU A 109 18.56 1.21 -6.96
CA GLU A 109 17.71 1.26 -8.16
C GLU A 109 17.26 -0.16 -8.52
N ILE A 110 16.02 -0.29 -8.99
CA ILE A 110 15.48 -1.54 -9.54
C ILE A 110 14.73 -1.25 -10.84
N ASP A 111 14.64 -2.27 -11.70
CA ASP A 111 13.86 -2.18 -12.92
C ASP A 111 12.37 -2.30 -12.65
N PHE A 112 11.60 -1.35 -13.18
CA PHE A 112 10.15 -1.40 -13.22
C PHE A 112 9.68 -1.70 -14.63
N ILE A 113 8.92 -2.77 -14.80
CA ILE A 113 8.34 -3.17 -16.08
C ILE A 113 7.19 -2.22 -16.41
N GLU A 114 7.28 -1.61 -17.59
CA GLU A 114 6.23 -0.71 -18.06
C GLU A 114 4.93 -1.49 -18.39
N PRO A 115 3.76 -0.94 -18.03
CA PRO A 115 2.51 -1.52 -18.46
C PRO A 115 2.35 -1.43 -19.99
N ASN A 116 1.79 -2.48 -20.59
CA ASN A 116 1.60 -2.60 -22.04
C ASN A 116 0.71 -1.51 -22.68
N ARG A 117 -0.02 -0.74 -21.82
CA ARG A 117 -0.95 0.31 -22.29
C ARG A 117 -0.50 1.67 -21.77
N PRO A 118 -0.39 2.71 -22.62
CA PRO A 118 0.16 4.01 -22.26
C PRO A 118 -0.64 4.75 -21.17
N TYR A 119 -1.94 4.45 -21.02
CA TYR A 119 -2.80 5.06 -20.00
C TYR A 119 -2.78 4.31 -18.66
N LYS A 120 -1.98 3.25 -18.50
CA LYS A 120 -1.84 2.48 -17.30
C LYS A 120 -0.66 3.01 -16.47
N PHE A 121 -0.84 3.01 -15.15
CA PHE A 121 0.16 3.46 -14.16
C PHE A 121 0.75 2.33 -13.33
N ASN A 122 0.22 1.12 -13.46
CA ASN A 122 0.65 -0.05 -12.70
C ASN A 122 1.98 -0.63 -13.26
N TYR A 123 3.06 0.07 -12.98
CA TYR A 123 4.42 -0.43 -13.18
C TYR A 123 4.72 -1.51 -12.14
N ARG A 124 5.42 -2.52 -12.55
CA ARG A 124 5.72 -3.64 -11.69
C ARG A 124 7.22 -3.82 -11.53
N SER A 125 7.70 -3.87 -10.29
CA SER A 125 9.08 -4.25 -10.03
C SER A 125 9.30 -5.72 -10.43
N GLY A 126 10.43 -6.03 -11.07
CA GLY A 126 10.76 -7.39 -11.51
C GLY A 126 12.23 -7.71 -11.31
N ALA A 127 12.55 -8.85 -10.69
CA ALA A 127 13.91 -9.32 -10.56
C ALA A 127 14.55 -9.64 -11.93
N VAL A 128 13.71 -9.98 -12.92
CA VAL A 128 14.13 -10.28 -14.30
C VAL A 128 13.16 -9.62 -15.27
N VAL A 129 13.66 -8.72 -16.09
CA VAL A 129 12.88 -8.13 -17.19
C VAL A 129 12.84 -9.11 -18.35
N PRO A 130 11.66 -9.57 -18.79
CA PRO A 130 11.56 -10.48 -19.93
C PRO A 130 12.09 -9.82 -21.23
N ARG A 131 12.69 -10.62 -22.11
CA ARG A 131 13.22 -10.12 -23.39
C ARG A 131 12.12 -9.44 -24.21
N GLY A 132 12.39 -8.21 -24.68
CA GLY A 132 11.46 -7.42 -25.49
C GLY A 132 10.39 -6.67 -24.69
N VAL A 133 10.42 -6.72 -23.36
CA VAL A 133 9.57 -5.91 -22.48
C VAL A 133 10.33 -4.65 -22.10
N ARG A 134 9.66 -3.50 -22.12
CA ARG A 134 10.26 -2.24 -21.70
C ARG A 134 10.26 -2.14 -20.19
N SER A 135 11.37 -1.66 -19.64
CA SER A 135 11.54 -1.33 -18.23
C SER A 135 12.19 0.03 -18.08
N VAL A 136 12.07 0.58 -16.90
CA VAL A 136 12.76 1.79 -16.46
C VAL A 136 13.39 1.54 -15.10
N ALA A 137 14.66 1.89 -14.95
CA ALA A 137 15.33 1.88 -13.66
C ALA A 137 14.81 3.05 -12.80
N CYS A 138 14.34 2.74 -11.60
CA CYS A 138 13.82 3.72 -10.67
C CYS A 138 14.46 3.56 -9.29
N ALA A 139 14.67 4.68 -8.63
CA ALA A 139 15.20 4.71 -7.27
C ALA A 139 14.20 4.15 -6.27
N VAL A 140 14.69 3.28 -5.39
CA VAL A 140 13.90 2.68 -4.30
C VAL A 140 14.60 2.85 -2.96
N ARG A 141 13.82 2.85 -1.90
CA ARG A 141 14.31 2.93 -0.52
C ARG A 141 13.54 1.96 0.38
N ARG A 142 14.26 1.49 1.40
CA ARG A 142 13.65 0.79 2.53
C ARG A 142 12.81 1.78 3.36
N LEU A 143 11.77 1.28 3.99
CA LEU A 143 10.96 2.11 4.90
C LEU A 143 11.82 2.73 6.01
N ALA A 144 12.75 1.97 6.57
CA ALA A 144 13.69 2.45 7.59
C ALA A 144 14.55 3.62 7.11
N THR A 145 15.00 3.57 5.86
CA THR A 145 15.76 4.66 5.24
C THR A 145 14.90 5.90 5.04
N LEU A 146 13.67 5.75 4.61
CA LEU A 146 12.71 6.86 4.47
C LEU A 146 12.43 7.52 5.82
N CYS A 147 12.11 6.75 6.86
CA CYS A 147 11.89 7.28 8.22
C CYS A 147 13.09 8.08 8.71
N LYS A 148 14.31 7.51 8.57
CA LYS A 148 15.55 8.18 8.97
C LYS A 148 15.80 9.48 8.19
N THR A 149 15.58 9.45 6.87
CA THR A 149 15.83 10.61 5.99
C THR A 149 14.87 11.76 6.27
N LEU A 150 13.63 11.45 6.62
CA LEU A 150 12.56 12.39 6.91
C LEU A 150 12.47 12.76 8.41
N ASP A 151 13.35 12.19 9.24
CA ASP A 151 13.40 12.37 10.70
C ASP A 151 12.07 12.02 11.39
N HIS A 152 11.41 10.94 10.94
CA HIS A 152 10.18 10.46 11.55
C HIS A 152 10.46 9.31 12.51
N GLN A 153 9.98 9.47 13.76
CA GLN A 153 10.11 8.46 14.81
C GLN A 153 9.00 7.39 14.75
N GLY A 154 7.91 7.66 14.02
CA GLY A 154 6.79 6.77 13.83
C GLY A 154 5.96 7.16 12.62
N ILE A 155 5.13 6.23 12.18
CA ILE A 155 4.16 6.39 11.09
C ILE A 155 2.78 6.04 11.65
N ASP A 156 1.83 6.97 11.56
CA ASP A 156 0.47 6.71 12.04
C ASP A 156 -0.32 5.84 11.05
N VAL A 157 -0.15 6.10 9.75
CA VAL A 157 -0.76 5.29 8.68
C VAL A 157 0.25 5.04 7.58
N LEU A 158 0.43 3.77 7.20
CA LEU A 158 1.13 3.37 5.98
C LEU A 158 0.13 2.76 5.00
N LYS A 159 -0.06 3.42 3.85
CA LYS A 159 -0.76 2.86 2.68
C LYS A 159 0.28 2.30 1.70
N MET A 160 0.02 1.09 1.19
CA MET A 160 0.91 0.39 0.28
C MET A 160 0.13 -0.30 -0.84
N ASP A 161 0.33 0.18 -2.08
CA ASP A 161 -0.18 -0.39 -3.31
C ASP A 161 0.96 -0.35 -4.35
N ILE A 162 1.87 -1.33 -4.27
CA ILE A 162 3.17 -1.33 -4.95
C ILE A 162 3.38 -2.53 -5.89
N GLU A 163 2.25 -3.03 -6.42
CA GLU A 163 2.21 -3.95 -7.56
C GLU A 163 3.06 -5.22 -7.37
N GLY A 164 3.03 -5.80 -6.15
CA GLY A 164 3.68 -7.06 -5.79
C GLY A 164 4.92 -6.94 -4.92
N ALA A 165 5.50 -5.73 -4.79
CA ALA A 165 6.67 -5.50 -3.94
C ALA A 165 6.34 -5.52 -2.43
N GLU A 166 5.06 -5.51 -2.05
CA GLU A 166 4.61 -5.67 -0.66
C GLU A 166 5.11 -6.97 -0.02
N MET A 167 5.31 -8.01 -0.84
CA MET A 167 5.82 -9.31 -0.38
C MET A 167 7.24 -9.27 0.17
N GLN A 168 8.03 -8.27 -0.21
CA GLN A 168 9.39 -8.03 0.27
C GLN A 168 9.43 -6.85 1.24
N ALA A 169 8.68 -5.79 0.97
CA ALA A 169 8.69 -4.57 1.77
C ALA A 169 8.11 -4.77 3.18
N LEU A 170 7.05 -5.56 3.35
CA LEU A 170 6.45 -5.82 4.66
C LEU A 170 7.36 -6.64 5.60
N PRO A 171 7.99 -7.74 5.17
CA PRO A 171 8.99 -8.43 5.99
C PRO A 171 10.16 -7.53 6.39
N ASP A 172 10.64 -6.68 5.47
CA ASP A 172 11.71 -5.71 5.78
C ASP A 172 11.26 -4.67 6.81
N MET A 173 10.05 -4.14 6.68
CA MET A 173 9.42 -3.24 7.65
C MET A 173 9.39 -3.85 9.05
N MET A 174 8.85 -5.07 9.17
CA MET A 174 8.75 -5.77 10.46
C MET A 174 10.11 -6.08 11.06
N SER A 175 11.08 -6.56 10.24
CA SER A 175 12.44 -6.86 10.70
C SER A 175 13.22 -5.62 11.13
N SER A 176 12.85 -4.46 10.60
CA SER A 176 13.41 -3.15 11.01
C SER A 176 12.77 -2.58 12.28
N GLY A 177 11.79 -3.27 12.88
CA GLY A 177 11.08 -2.82 14.07
C GLY A 177 10.16 -1.61 13.82
N ILE A 178 9.70 -1.42 12.57
CA ILE A 178 8.80 -0.33 12.21
C ILE A 178 7.37 -0.89 12.14
N PHE A 179 6.50 -0.36 12.98
CA PHE A 179 5.12 -0.81 13.10
C PHE A 179 4.18 0.39 13.00
N PRO A 180 3.75 0.78 11.76
CA PRO A 180 2.73 1.82 11.58
C PRO A 180 1.47 1.50 12.38
N GLY A 181 0.85 2.53 12.96
CA GLY A 181 -0.35 2.36 13.76
C GLY A 181 -1.51 1.75 12.98
N GLN A 182 -1.69 2.17 11.74
CA GLN A 182 -2.62 1.55 10.78
C GLN A 182 -1.86 1.21 9.50
N LEU A 183 -2.14 0.04 8.94
CA LEU A 183 -1.48 -0.47 7.75
C LEU A 183 -2.53 -0.83 6.70
N LEU A 184 -2.45 -0.21 5.52
CA LEU A 184 -3.37 -0.40 4.40
C LEU A 184 -2.58 -1.00 3.24
N VAL A 185 -2.95 -2.19 2.79
CA VAL A 185 -2.18 -2.93 1.77
C VAL A 185 -3.07 -3.50 0.68
N GLU A 186 -2.76 -3.22 -0.59
CA GLU A 186 -3.27 -4.03 -1.71
C GLU A 186 -2.30 -5.20 -1.94
N PHE A 187 -2.77 -6.42 -1.65
CA PHE A 187 -1.98 -7.63 -1.87
C PHE A 187 -2.19 -8.19 -3.28
N HIS A 188 -1.10 -8.34 -4.03
CA HIS A 188 -1.12 -8.83 -5.41
C HIS A 188 -0.94 -10.35 -5.52
N TYR A 189 -1.51 -11.12 -4.60
CA TYR A 189 -1.41 -12.60 -4.58
C TYR A 189 -2.10 -13.32 -5.75
N ASN A 190 -2.68 -12.58 -6.67
CA ASN A 190 -3.18 -13.09 -7.95
C ASN A 190 -2.15 -13.06 -9.07
N TYR A 191 -0.97 -12.49 -8.85
CA TYR A 191 0.12 -12.54 -9.80
C TYR A 191 0.71 -13.94 -9.86
N GLN A 192 1.21 -14.35 -11.05
CA GLN A 192 1.67 -15.74 -11.27
C GLN A 192 2.89 -16.12 -10.43
N ASP A 193 3.73 -15.16 -10.11
CA ASP A 193 4.95 -15.29 -9.32
C ASP A 193 4.73 -15.04 -7.82
N ILE A 194 3.50 -14.65 -7.43
CA ILE A 194 3.11 -14.48 -6.02
C ILE A 194 2.09 -15.56 -5.67
N GLY A 195 2.52 -16.54 -4.88
CA GLY A 195 1.65 -17.62 -4.44
C GLY A 195 0.70 -17.21 -3.32
N PHE A 196 -0.48 -17.81 -3.29
CA PHE A 196 -1.42 -17.59 -2.17
C PHE A 196 -0.84 -18.02 -0.82
N ASP A 197 0.04 -19.03 -0.80
CA ASP A 197 0.69 -19.50 0.42
C ASP A 197 1.69 -18.46 0.97
N GLN A 198 2.38 -17.72 0.10
CA GLN A 198 3.22 -16.60 0.51
C GLN A 198 2.38 -15.48 1.14
N PHE A 199 1.23 -15.17 0.53
CA PHE A 199 0.28 -14.23 1.11
C PHE A 199 -0.23 -14.69 2.48
N LEU A 200 -0.59 -15.98 2.65
CA LEU A 200 -1.02 -16.52 3.94
C LEU A 200 0.06 -16.40 5.01
N TYR A 201 1.30 -16.73 4.64
CA TYR A 201 2.45 -16.56 5.53
C TYR A 201 2.62 -15.11 5.97
N LEU A 202 2.50 -14.17 5.03
CA LEU A 202 2.64 -12.74 5.32
C LEU A 202 1.51 -12.22 6.22
N ILE A 203 0.25 -12.62 5.99
CA ILE A 203 -0.86 -12.31 6.90
C ILE A 203 -0.59 -12.85 8.30
N GLN A 204 -0.08 -14.06 8.42
CA GLN A 204 0.25 -14.63 9.74
C GLN A 204 1.39 -13.85 10.41
N SER A 205 2.44 -13.48 9.66
CA SER A 205 3.54 -12.66 10.17
C SER A 205 3.07 -11.29 10.67
N LEU A 206 2.13 -10.65 9.97
CA LEU A 206 1.51 -9.41 10.44
C LEU A 206 0.73 -9.61 11.74
N ARG A 207 -0.04 -10.70 11.86
CA ARG A 207 -0.76 -11.05 13.10
C ARG A 207 0.18 -11.29 14.28
N ASP A 208 1.28 -12.01 14.03
CA ASP A 208 2.31 -12.30 15.03
C ASP A 208 3.05 -11.03 15.48
N SER A 209 3.08 -10.02 14.60
CA SER A 209 3.63 -8.69 14.87
C SER A 209 2.61 -7.72 15.49
N GLY A 210 1.43 -8.19 15.89
CA GLY A 210 0.42 -7.38 16.59
C GLY A 210 -0.63 -6.71 15.71
N TYR A 211 -0.67 -6.97 14.41
CA TYR A 211 -1.71 -6.42 13.53
C TYR A 211 -2.99 -7.25 13.57
N ARG A 212 -4.12 -6.56 13.52
CA ARG A 212 -5.47 -7.17 13.41
C ARG A 212 -6.20 -6.59 12.21
N ILE A 213 -6.90 -7.44 11.47
CA ILE A 213 -7.64 -7.04 10.26
C ILE A 213 -8.86 -6.21 10.66
N LEU A 214 -8.88 -4.95 10.23
CA LEU A 214 -9.98 -4.02 10.39
C LEU A 214 -11.00 -4.15 9.25
N ASP A 215 -10.51 -4.29 8.01
CA ASP A 215 -11.37 -4.37 6.83
C ASP A 215 -10.73 -5.19 5.71
N ILE A 216 -11.59 -5.76 4.87
CA ILE A 216 -11.22 -6.44 3.64
C ILE A 216 -12.17 -5.95 2.55
N SER A 217 -11.65 -5.30 1.53
CA SER A 217 -12.45 -4.75 0.44
C SER A 217 -13.33 -5.79 -0.27
N GLU A 218 -14.37 -5.34 -0.97
CA GLU A 218 -15.19 -6.23 -1.82
C GLU A 218 -14.35 -6.98 -2.87
N ARG A 219 -13.24 -6.38 -3.32
CA ARG A 219 -12.32 -7.03 -4.26
C ARG A 219 -11.55 -8.17 -3.59
N GLY A 220 -11.32 -8.09 -2.27
CA GLY A 220 -10.56 -9.02 -1.47
C GLY A 220 -9.04 -8.93 -1.74
N TYR A 221 -8.56 -7.78 -2.16
CA TYR A 221 -7.14 -7.48 -2.35
C TYR A 221 -6.65 -6.40 -1.41
N GLU A 222 -7.46 -5.39 -1.16
CA GLU A 222 -7.18 -4.30 -0.24
C GLU A 222 -7.57 -4.72 1.18
N PHE A 223 -6.60 -4.64 2.08
CA PHE A 223 -6.73 -4.96 3.50
C PHE A 223 -6.35 -3.76 4.33
N SER A 224 -7.11 -3.53 5.38
CA SER A 224 -6.79 -2.55 6.42
C SER A 224 -6.52 -3.26 7.73
N PHE A 225 -5.44 -2.87 8.39
CA PHE A 225 -5.03 -3.42 9.67
C PHE A 225 -4.86 -2.29 10.69
N VAL A 226 -5.05 -2.63 11.96
CA VAL A 226 -4.70 -1.78 13.11
C VAL A 226 -3.71 -2.55 13.97
N HIS A 227 -2.67 -1.86 14.43
CA HIS A 227 -1.72 -2.43 15.37
C HIS A 227 -2.31 -2.42 16.79
N GLU A 228 -2.18 -3.52 17.52
CA GLU A 228 -2.81 -3.71 18.85
C GLU A 228 -2.36 -2.69 19.89
N GLN A 229 -1.22 -2.02 19.70
CA GLN A 229 -0.77 -0.91 20.57
C GLN A 229 -1.71 0.30 20.56
N LEU A 230 -2.63 0.39 19.59
CA LEU A 230 -3.64 1.44 19.49
C LEU A 230 -5.00 1.04 20.09
N LEU A 231 -5.18 -0.24 20.41
CA LEU A 231 -6.43 -0.81 20.92
C LEU A 231 -6.40 -0.88 22.44
#